data_6bce6d09273a5707192519873c263950
#
_entry.id   6bce6d09273a5707192519873c263950
#
_cell.length_a   1.000
_cell.length_b   1.000
_cell.length_c   1.000
_cell.angle_alpha   90.00
_cell.angle_beta   90.00
_cell.angle_gamma   90.00
#
_symmetry.space_group_name_H-M   'P 1'
#
loop_
_entity.id
_entity.type
_entity.pdbx_description
1 polymer ?
#
loop_
_entity_poly.entity_id
_entity_poly.type
_entity_poly.pdbx_seq_one_letter_code
_entity_poly.pdbx_strand_id
1 'polypeptide(L)'
;MFRRGILAILAACALLSIAACTDKSVTAGADAGDGGPRVRDSGADAASADGGIDDLALPPPVNEELLARMRHLLEAVVQNNPDLAGDVVFPRDGYIASRDTVDPQKAWERRVSGLFKRHVERTHKRTKGIETAKFSAFELGRSIQQLPPKKHDFKRPLWRVKHSKLSFTIDGKLHHVDIAEMTAWRGAWYITRLR
;
A
#
# COMPACT_ATOMS: atom_id res chain seq x y z
N MET A 1 14.22 53.04 -3.02
CA MET A 1 15.46 53.21 -2.20
C MET A 1 15.50 52.07 -1.20
N PHE A 2 16.67 51.33 -1.16
CA PHE A 2 17.12 50.39 -0.11
C PHE A 2 16.35 49.04 0.03
N ARG A 3 16.96 47.86 0.16
CA ARG A 3 18.37 47.38 0.09
C ARG A 3 18.33 45.87 -0.21
N ARG A 4 19.26 45.43 -1.00
CA ARG A 4 19.65 44.05 -1.26
C ARG A 4 20.23 43.42 -0.01
N GLY A 5 19.84 42.17 0.32
CA GLY A 5 20.48 41.30 1.28
C GLY A 5 20.65 39.91 0.71
N ILE A 6 21.83 39.68 0.11
CA ILE A 6 22.32 38.37 -0.32
C ILE A 6 22.87 37.70 0.93
N LEU A 7 22.40 36.51 1.25
CA LEU A 7 23.10 35.61 2.17
C LEU A 7 23.28 34.24 1.49
N ALA A 8 24.51 34.04 1.04
CA ALA A 8 25.03 32.75 0.61
C ALA A 8 25.39 31.94 1.88
N ILE A 9 24.93 30.71 1.99
CA ILE A 9 25.45 29.73 2.97
C ILE A 9 25.92 28.49 2.23
N LEU A 10 27.20 28.23 2.45
CA LEU A 10 28.09 27.25 1.90
C LEU A 10 27.70 25.79 2.19
N ALA A 11 28.12 24.96 1.26
CA ALA A 11 28.15 23.52 1.27
C ALA A 11 28.97 22.92 2.44
N ALA A 12 28.55 21.77 2.92
CA ALA A 12 29.43 20.81 3.58
C ALA A 12 29.07 19.40 3.09
N CYS A 13 29.92 18.88 2.19
CA CYS A 13 30.00 17.47 1.83
C CYS A 13 30.60 16.69 3.01
N ALA A 14 29.94 15.65 3.47
CA ALA A 14 30.54 14.61 4.29
C ALA A 14 30.39 13.27 3.58
N LEU A 15 31.48 12.83 2.96
CA LEU A 15 31.69 11.47 2.44
C LEU A 15 31.96 10.54 3.63
N LEU A 16 31.13 9.56 3.85
CA LEU A 16 31.47 8.39 4.68
C LEU A 16 31.52 7.14 3.82
N SER A 17 32.75 6.69 3.58
CA SER A 17 33.08 5.37 3.06
C SER A 17 32.99 4.36 4.19
N ILE A 18 32.27 3.25 3.99
CA ILE A 18 32.39 2.10 4.89
C ILE A 18 32.73 0.85 4.09
N ALA A 19 33.80 0.22 4.54
CA ALA A 19 34.51 -0.88 3.97
C ALA A 19 33.73 -2.20 4.00
N ALA A 20 34.06 -3.03 3.00
CA ALA A 20 33.71 -4.45 2.89
C ALA A 20 34.40 -5.29 3.96
N CYS A 21 33.67 -6.26 4.53
CA CYS A 21 34.26 -7.44 5.15
C CYS A 21 33.74 -8.69 4.45
N THR A 22 34.60 -9.31 3.69
CA THR A 22 34.54 -10.66 3.18
C THR A 22 34.96 -11.60 4.30
N ASP A 23 34.17 -12.61 4.62
CA ASP A 23 34.67 -13.79 5.33
C ASP A 23 34.24 -15.06 4.60
N LYS A 24 35.30 -15.76 4.15
CA LYS A 24 35.31 -17.06 3.53
C LYS A 24 35.63 -18.07 4.62
N SER A 25 34.79 -19.06 4.85
CA SER A 25 35.25 -20.31 5.50
C SER A 25 34.75 -21.52 4.73
N VAL A 26 35.71 -22.14 4.11
CA VAL A 26 35.70 -23.48 3.51
C VAL A 26 36.00 -24.46 4.62
N THR A 27 35.19 -25.51 4.79
CA THR A 27 35.63 -26.75 5.38
C THR A 27 35.02 -27.95 4.66
N ALA A 28 35.87 -28.65 3.97
CA ALA A 28 35.62 -30.00 3.46
C ALA A 28 35.77 -30.99 4.60
N GLY A 29 34.90 -31.99 4.63
CA GLY A 29 35.03 -33.15 5.50
C GLY A 29 34.24 -34.30 4.90
N ALA A 30 34.93 -35.19 4.19
CA ALA A 30 34.43 -36.50 3.80
C ALA A 30 34.50 -37.43 5.00
N ASP A 31 33.47 -38.21 5.28
CA ASP A 31 33.68 -39.59 5.79
C ASP A 31 32.50 -40.48 5.43
N ALA A 32 32.85 -41.71 5.06
CA ALA A 32 31.98 -42.78 4.62
C ALA A 32 31.51 -43.59 5.83
N GLY A 33 30.27 -44.00 5.89
CA GLY A 33 29.71 -44.91 6.89
C GLY A 33 28.47 -45.62 6.38
N ASP A 34 28.68 -46.87 5.96
CA ASP A 34 27.72 -47.92 5.61
C ASP A 34 26.84 -48.32 6.82
N GLY A 35 25.55 -48.66 6.57
CA GLY A 35 24.73 -49.35 7.56
C GLY A 35 23.24 -48.96 7.51
N GLY A 36 22.39 -49.68 6.74
CA GLY A 36 20.93 -49.55 6.83
C GLY A 36 20.35 -50.07 8.15
N PRO A 37 19.12 -49.80 8.47
CA PRO A 37 17.98 -50.56 7.96
C PRO A 37 16.75 -49.70 7.60
N ARG A 38 15.91 -50.28 6.75
CA ARG A 38 14.60 -49.80 6.29
C ARG A 38 13.74 -49.29 7.44
N VAL A 39 13.37 -48.02 7.38
CA VAL A 39 12.26 -47.45 8.12
C VAL A 39 11.19 -47.00 7.16
N ARG A 40 10.05 -47.57 7.41
CA ARG A 40 8.72 -47.39 6.83
C ARG A 40 8.47 -46.02 6.20
N ASP A 41 8.05 -46.12 4.97
CA ASP A 41 7.25 -45.15 4.24
C ASP A 41 6.06 -44.73 5.11
N SER A 42 6.23 -43.65 5.84
CA SER A 42 5.13 -42.86 6.35
C SER A 42 5.05 -41.69 5.42
N GLY A 43 4.17 -41.81 4.43
CA GLY A 43 3.74 -40.68 3.62
C GLY A 43 3.23 -39.57 4.51
N ALA A 44 4.15 -38.73 4.98
CA ALA A 44 3.83 -37.43 5.42
C ALA A 44 3.66 -36.63 4.14
N ASP A 45 2.41 -36.43 3.75
CA ASP A 45 2.04 -35.36 2.85
C ASP A 45 2.72 -34.10 3.37
N ALA A 46 3.87 -33.77 2.77
CA ALA A 46 4.44 -32.47 2.87
C ALA A 46 3.39 -31.53 2.25
N ALA A 47 2.41 -31.13 3.07
CA ALA A 47 1.60 -29.98 2.79
C ALA A 47 2.59 -28.89 2.43
N SER A 48 2.67 -28.58 1.16
CA SER A 48 3.35 -27.40 0.65
C SER A 48 2.86 -26.26 1.52
N ALA A 49 3.71 -25.81 2.43
CA ALA A 49 3.54 -24.53 3.09
C ALA A 49 3.77 -23.47 2.00
N ASP A 50 2.83 -23.40 1.04
CA ASP A 50 2.55 -22.19 0.34
C ASP A 50 2.18 -21.21 1.45
N GLY A 51 3.10 -20.31 1.75
CA GLY A 51 2.91 -19.22 2.70
C GLY A 51 1.83 -18.30 2.20
N GLY A 52 0.64 -18.86 1.98
CA GLY A 52 -0.54 -18.18 1.50
C GLY A 52 -0.81 -17.04 2.44
N ILE A 53 -0.56 -15.83 1.95
CA ILE A 53 -0.99 -14.60 2.62
C ILE A 53 -2.48 -14.81 2.90
N ASP A 54 -2.84 -14.87 4.20
CA ASP A 54 -4.24 -14.99 4.59
C ASP A 54 -5.00 -13.76 4.07
N ASP A 55 -5.72 -13.95 2.99
CA ASP A 55 -6.53 -12.90 2.35
C ASP A 55 -7.52 -12.25 3.33
N LEU A 56 -7.79 -12.91 4.46
CA LEU A 56 -8.75 -12.48 5.49
C LEU A 56 -8.06 -11.86 6.70
N ALA A 57 -6.74 -11.89 6.78
CA ALA A 57 -6.02 -11.27 7.88
C ALA A 57 -6.30 -9.78 7.96
N LEU A 58 -6.47 -9.28 9.18
CA LEU A 58 -6.55 -7.85 9.43
C LEU A 58 -5.17 -7.24 9.19
N PRO A 59 -5.02 -6.30 8.23
CA PRO A 59 -3.75 -5.63 8.02
C PRO A 59 -3.34 -4.79 9.22
N PRO A 60 -2.04 -4.52 9.40
CA PRO A 60 -1.58 -3.55 10.39
C PRO A 60 -2.27 -2.20 10.15
N PRO A 61 -2.55 -1.43 11.21
CA PRO A 61 -3.30 -0.17 11.08
C PRO A 61 -2.56 0.86 10.21
N VAL A 62 -1.26 1.01 10.40
CA VAL A 62 -0.38 1.85 9.56
C VAL A 62 1.01 1.21 9.54
N ASN A 63 1.61 1.11 8.38
CA ASN A 63 2.99 0.67 8.16
C ASN A 63 3.66 1.52 7.07
N GLU A 64 4.97 1.38 6.91
CA GLU A 64 5.74 2.16 5.92
C GLU A 64 5.25 1.93 4.49
N GLU A 65 4.82 0.73 4.16
CA GLU A 65 4.27 0.41 2.84
C GLU A 65 2.99 1.19 2.56
N LEU A 66 2.07 1.24 3.52
CA LEU A 66 0.85 2.05 3.39
C LEU A 66 1.17 3.54 3.29
N LEU A 67 2.14 4.03 4.06
CA LEU A 67 2.57 5.43 3.98
C LEU A 67 3.20 5.74 2.62
N ALA A 68 4.01 4.84 2.05
CA ALA A 68 4.55 4.99 0.71
C ALA A 68 3.43 5.09 -0.33
N ARG A 69 2.44 4.22 -0.29
CA ARG A 69 1.26 4.27 -1.17
C ARG A 69 0.48 5.58 -1.01
N MET A 70 0.36 6.11 0.21
CA MET A 70 -0.31 7.39 0.43
C MET A 70 0.49 8.57 -0.16
N ARG A 71 1.82 8.48 -0.22
CA ARG A 71 2.66 9.45 -0.96
C ARG A 71 2.39 9.37 -2.46
N HIS A 72 2.26 8.15 -3.03
CA HIS A 72 1.87 7.98 -4.45
C HIS A 72 0.48 8.58 -4.73
N LEU A 73 -0.48 8.44 -3.80
CA LEU A 73 -1.77 9.12 -3.93
C LEU A 73 -1.62 10.64 -3.99
N LEU A 74 -0.81 11.23 -3.11
CA LEU A 74 -0.58 12.67 -3.16
C LEU A 74 0.09 13.08 -4.47
N GLU A 75 1.09 12.34 -4.92
CA GLU A 75 1.78 12.58 -6.18
C GLU A 75 0.83 12.50 -7.38
N ALA A 76 -0.06 11.50 -7.41
CA ALA A 76 -1.10 11.38 -8.42
C ALA A 76 -2.02 12.61 -8.47
N VAL A 77 -2.37 13.16 -7.30
CA VAL A 77 -3.17 14.39 -7.20
C VAL A 77 -2.35 15.60 -7.66
N VAL A 78 -1.10 15.73 -7.24
CA VAL A 78 -0.20 16.83 -7.62
C VAL A 78 0.02 16.88 -9.14
N GLN A 79 0.26 15.73 -9.75
CA GLN A 79 0.53 15.64 -11.19
C GLN A 79 -0.73 15.50 -12.06
N ASN A 80 -1.92 15.46 -11.45
CA ASN A 80 -3.18 15.13 -12.12
C ASN A 80 -3.10 13.84 -12.96
N ASN A 81 -2.36 12.86 -12.45
CA ASN A 81 -2.14 11.57 -13.08
C ASN A 81 -2.56 10.42 -12.16
N PRO A 82 -3.81 9.94 -12.26
CA PRO A 82 -4.32 8.86 -11.41
C PRO A 82 -3.54 7.55 -11.50
N ASP A 83 -2.84 7.31 -12.60
CA ASP A 83 -2.15 6.03 -12.84
C ASP A 83 -0.88 5.89 -11.96
N LEU A 84 -0.33 6.99 -11.43
CA LEU A 84 0.75 6.97 -10.44
C LEU A 84 0.37 6.34 -9.10
N ALA A 85 -0.92 6.26 -8.80
CA ALA A 85 -1.43 5.65 -7.57
C ALA A 85 -2.23 4.36 -7.85
N GLY A 86 -1.86 3.62 -8.87
CA GLY A 86 -2.51 2.34 -9.20
C GLY A 86 -2.40 1.30 -8.09
N ASP A 87 -1.31 1.32 -7.32
CA ASP A 87 -1.03 0.46 -6.18
C ASP A 87 -1.88 0.77 -4.93
N VAL A 88 -2.49 1.93 -4.89
CA VAL A 88 -3.38 2.39 -3.80
C VAL A 88 -4.80 1.90 -3.97
N VAL A 89 -5.23 1.71 -5.22
CA VAL A 89 -6.60 1.35 -5.59
C VAL A 89 -6.86 -0.11 -5.29
N PHE A 90 -8.03 -0.43 -4.77
CA PHE A 90 -8.41 -1.83 -4.51
C PHE A 90 -8.27 -2.66 -5.80
N PRO A 91 -7.45 -3.73 -5.79
CA PRO A 91 -7.08 -4.44 -7.00
C PRO A 91 -8.29 -5.13 -7.65
N ARG A 92 -8.25 -5.24 -8.99
CA ARG A 92 -9.34 -5.81 -9.77
C ARG A 92 -9.61 -7.27 -9.43
N ASP A 93 -8.56 -8.07 -9.28
CA ASP A 93 -8.64 -9.49 -8.89
C ASP A 93 -9.29 -9.64 -7.51
N GLY A 94 -8.88 -8.83 -6.53
CA GLY A 94 -9.47 -8.78 -5.21
C GLY A 94 -10.97 -8.40 -5.24
N TYR A 95 -11.34 -7.46 -6.10
CA TYR A 95 -12.74 -7.08 -6.27
C TYR A 95 -13.56 -8.22 -6.89
N ILE A 96 -13.06 -8.87 -7.93
CA ILE A 96 -13.72 -10.00 -8.59
C ILE A 96 -13.88 -11.17 -7.62
N ALA A 97 -12.85 -11.49 -6.85
CA ALA A 97 -12.85 -12.57 -5.87
C ALA A 97 -13.82 -12.32 -4.71
N SER A 98 -14.03 -11.06 -4.34
CA SER A 98 -14.80 -10.69 -3.15
C SER A 98 -16.25 -10.27 -3.42
N ARG A 99 -16.59 -9.83 -4.63
CA ARG A 99 -17.92 -9.29 -4.94
C ARG A 99 -18.87 -10.32 -5.55
N ASP A 100 -20.11 -10.30 -5.08
CA ASP A 100 -21.23 -11.09 -5.59
C ASP A 100 -22.12 -10.22 -6.51
N THR A 101 -21.61 -9.91 -7.70
CA THR A 101 -22.30 -9.12 -8.72
C THR A 101 -22.26 -9.84 -10.06
N VAL A 102 -23.21 -9.56 -10.95
CA VAL A 102 -23.32 -10.21 -12.27
C VAL A 102 -22.07 -10.00 -13.13
N ASP A 103 -21.52 -8.79 -13.12
CA ASP A 103 -20.30 -8.43 -13.85
C ASP A 103 -19.35 -7.66 -12.91
N PRO A 104 -18.55 -8.37 -12.12
CA PRO A 104 -17.67 -7.74 -11.12
C PRO A 104 -16.55 -6.94 -11.78
N GLN A 105 -16.07 -7.32 -12.96
CA GLN A 105 -15.04 -6.57 -13.67
C GLN A 105 -15.54 -5.18 -14.06
N LYS A 106 -16.66 -5.11 -14.77
CA LYS A 106 -17.28 -3.85 -15.20
C LYS A 106 -17.72 -3.00 -13.98
N ALA A 107 -18.16 -3.67 -12.91
CA ALA A 107 -18.46 -2.98 -11.66
C ALA A 107 -17.22 -2.34 -11.03
N TRP A 108 -16.07 -3.02 -11.03
CA TRP A 108 -14.79 -2.48 -10.57
C TRP A 108 -14.36 -1.27 -11.40
N GLU A 109 -14.36 -1.38 -12.73
CA GLU A 109 -13.99 -0.30 -13.65
C GLU A 109 -14.80 0.97 -13.39
N ARG A 110 -16.10 0.82 -13.18
CA ARG A 110 -17.01 1.95 -12.97
C ARG A 110 -16.97 2.51 -11.55
N ARG A 111 -17.00 1.63 -10.52
CA ARG A 111 -17.22 2.01 -9.12
C ARG A 111 -15.95 2.22 -8.32
N VAL A 112 -14.84 1.62 -8.73
CA VAL A 112 -13.54 1.76 -8.04
C VAL A 112 -12.61 2.61 -8.90
N SER A 113 -12.08 2.07 -9.97
CA SER A 113 -11.10 2.74 -10.83
C SER A 113 -11.63 4.05 -11.42
N GLY A 114 -12.79 4.03 -12.06
CA GLY A 114 -13.37 5.23 -12.69
C GLY A 114 -13.78 6.32 -11.70
N LEU A 115 -14.25 5.95 -10.49
CA LEU A 115 -14.50 6.94 -9.44
C LEU A 115 -13.19 7.51 -8.89
N PHE A 116 -12.19 6.66 -8.66
CA PHE A 116 -10.88 7.08 -8.19
C PHE A 116 -10.27 8.13 -9.13
N LYS A 117 -10.19 7.84 -10.43
CA LYS A 117 -9.67 8.76 -11.45
C LYS A 117 -10.39 10.13 -11.39
N ARG A 118 -11.70 10.12 -11.39
CA ARG A 118 -12.49 11.37 -11.29
C ARG A 118 -12.25 12.13 -9.98
N HIS A 119 -12.01 11.45 -8.88
CA HIS A 119 -11.73 12.13 -7.61
C HIS A 119 -10.33 12.75 -7.59
N VAL A 120 -9.31 12.08 -8.11
CA VAL A 120 -7.96 12.63 -8.27
C VAL A 120 -8.01 13.90 -9.10
N GLU A 121 -8.60 13.85 -10.30
CA GLU A 121 -8.76 15.02 -11.18
C GLU A 121 -9.53 16.17 -10.50
N ARG A 122 -10.61 15.86 -9.80
CA ARG A 122 -11.41 16.85 -9.09
C ARG A 122 -10.62 17.51 -7.96
N THR A 123 -9.88 16.73 -7.19
CA THR A 123 -9.04 17.22 -6.08
C THR A 123 -7.95 18.14 -6.61
N HIS A 124 -7.25 17.72 -7.68
CA HIS A 124 -6.27 18.55 -8.36
C HIS A 124 -6.87 19.91 -8.78
N LYS A 125 -7.99 19.90 -9.50
CA LYS A 125 -8.64 21.13 -10.00
C LYS A 125 -9.15 22.06 -8.90
N ARG A 126 -9.56 21.53 -7.75
CA ARG A 126 -10.12 22.31 -6.64
C ARG A 126 -9.09 22.88 -5.69
N THR A 127 -7.92 22.28 -5.62
CA THR A 127 -6.89 22.65 -4.65
C THR A 127 -5.90 23.60 -5.30
N LYS A 128 -6.00 24.88 -4.98
CA LYS A 128 -5.05 25.90 -5.47
C LYS A 128 -3.66 25.65 -4.90
N GLY A 129 -2.63 25.73 -5.74
CA GLY A 129 -1.22 25.54 -5.33
C GLY A 129 -0.87 24.10 -5.04
N ILE A 130 -1.66 23.14 -5.53
CA ILE A 130 -1.44 21.70 -5.29
C ILE A 130 -0.06 21.23 -5.74
N GLU A 131 0.54 21.91 -6.72
CA GLU A 131 1.86 21.61 -7.30
C GLU A 131 2.99 21.73 -6.26
N THR A 132 2.77 22.50 -5.19
CA THR A 132 3.74 22.68 -4.10
C THR A 132 3.42 21.81 -2.87
N ALA A 133 2.42 20.94 -2.97
CA ALA A 133 1.99 20.11 -1.87
C ALA A 133 3.07 19.17 -1.35
N LYS A 134 3.20 19.10 -0.03
CA LYS A 134 4.13 18.18 0.65
C LYS A 134 3.37 17.28 1.58
N PHE A 135 3.64 15.97 1.49
CA PHE A 135 3.06 14.98 2.40
C PHE A 135 3.35 15.35 3.87
N SER A 136 2.34 15.30 4.71
CA SER A 136 2.45 15.56 6.13
C SER A 136 2.17 14.31 6.96
N ALA A 137 0.99 13.71 6.81
CA ALA A 137 0.59 12.55 7.60
C ALA A 137 -0.51 11.73 6.90
N PHE A 138 -0.67 10.50 7.34
CA PHE A 138 -1.83 9.68 7.03
C PHE A 138 -2.44 9.14 8.33
N GLU A 139 -3.74 9.24 8.45
CA GLU A 139 -4.52 8.72 9.55
C GLU A 139 -5.52 7.68 9.03
N LEU A 140 -5.37 6.44 9.51
CA LEU A 140 -6.35 5.40 9.24
C LEU A 140 -7.61 5.66 10.08
N GLY A 141 -8.78 5.47 9.50
CA GLY A 141 -10.03 5.66 10.21
C GLY A 141 -10.17 4.74 11.43
N ARG A 142 -10.86 5.20 12.46
CA ARG A 142 -11.00 4.46 13.72
C ARG A 142 -12.02 3.32 13.65
N SER A 143 -12.96 3.38 12.73
CA SER A 143 -14.04 2.38 12.59
C SER A 143 -13.63 1.27 11.65
N ILE A 144 -12.86 0.31 12.15
CA ILE A 144 -12.51 -0.92 11.44
C ILE A 144 -13.61 -1.95 11.71
N GLN A 145 -14.16 -2.53 10.66
CA GLN A 145 -15.26 -3.49 10.74
C GLN A 145 -15.02 -4.66 9.80
N GLN A 146 -15.28 -5.87 10.26
CA GLN A 146 -15.38 -7.02 9.39
C GLN A 146 -16.81 -7.08 8.80
N LEU A 147 -16.87 -7.08 7.48
CA LEU A 147 -18.12 -7.26 6.74
C LEU A 147 -18.36 -8.75 6.54
N PRO A 148 -19.47 -9.31 6.99
CA PRO A 148 -19.81 -10.70 6.71
C PRO A 148 -20.18 -10.89 5.24
N PRO A 149 -20.11 -12.11 4.71
CA PRO A 149 -20.65 -12.45 3.42
C PRO A 149 -22.14 -12.06 3.34
N LYS A 150 -22.53 -11.48 2.23
CA LYS A 150 -23.91 -11.06 2.00
C LYS A 150 -24.27 -11.26 0.52
N LYS A 151 -25.34 -12.03 0.26
CA LYS A 151 -25.85 -12.28 -1.08
C LYS A 151 -26.04 -10.97 -1.85
N HIS A 152 -25.59 -10.93 -3.09
CA HIS A 152 -25.60 -9.76 -3.98
C HIS A 152 -24.65 -8.61 -3.57
N ASP A 153 -23.79 -8.80 -2.57
CA ASP A 153 -22.81 -7.80 -2.18
C ASP A 153 -21.42 -8.41 -2.02
N PHE A 154 -21.21 -9.34 -1.07
CA PHE A 154 -19.91 -9.94 -0.79
C PHE A 154 -19.99 -11.47 -0.77
N LYS A 155 -19.07 -12.16 -1.47
CA LYS A 155 -18.92 -13.62 -1.46
C LYS A 155 -18.19 -14.13 -0.23
N ARG A 156 -17.34 -13.28 0.38
CA ARG A 156 -16.44 -13.62 1.48
C ARG A 156 -16.36 -12.47 2.49
N PRO A 157 -15.95 -12.72 3.74
CA PRO A 157 -15.75 -11.66 4.71
C PRO A 157 -14.62 -10.74 4.25
N LEU A 158 -14.72 -9.45 4.56
CA LEU A 158 -13.73 -8.43 4.25
C LEU A 158 -13.58 -7.45 5.40
N TRP A 159 -12.37 -7.01 5.69
CA TRP A 159 -12.15 -5.88 6.58
C TRP A 159 -12.32 -4.57 5.84
N ARG A 160 -13.01 -3.65 6.47
CA ARG A 160 -13.28 -2.30 5.94
C ARG A 160 -12.99 -1.26 7.00
N VAL A 161 -12.41 -0.15 6.60
CA VAL A 161 -12.26 1.05 7.41
C VAL A 161 -12.83 2.25 6.68
N LYS A 162 -13.44 3.16 7.43
CA LYS A 162 -14.06 4.39 6.91
C LYS A 162 -13.39 5.63 7.51
N HIS A 163 -13.47 6.74 6.75
CA HIS A 163 -13.02 8.06 7.21
C HIS A 163 -11.52 8.12 7.53
N SER A 164 -10.70 7.54 6.68
CA SER A 164 -9.25 7.77 6.70
C SER A 164 -8.93 9.12 6.08
N LYS A 165 -7.78 9.70 6.43
CA LYS A 165 -7.40 11.04 6.03
C LYS A 165 -5.94 11.10 5.60
N LEU A 166 -5.68 11.64 4.41
CA LEU A 166 -4.36 11.99 3.93
C LEU A 166 -4.16 13.49 4.11
N SER A 167 -3.19 13.88 4.91
CA SER A 167 -2.85 15.28 5.20
C SER A 167 -1.59 15.71 4.45
N PHE A 168 -1.59 16.93 3.93
CA PHE A 168 -0.48 17.54 3.22
C PHE A 168 -0.45 19.07 3.45
N THR A 169 0.68 19.70 3.19
CA THR A 169 0.83 21.15 3.34
C THR A 169 1.05 21.83 1.99
N ILE A 170 0.43 23.00 1.82
CA ILE A 170 0.66 23.93 0.71
C ILE A 170 0.98 25.28 1.35
N ASP A 171 2.15 25.86 1.06
CA ASP A 171 2.59 27.15 1.62
C ASP A 171 2.45 27.21 3.16
N GLY A 172 2.78 26.09 3.83
CA GLY A 172 2.68 25.96 5.29
C GLY A 172 1.27 25.76 5.84
N LYS A 173 0.23 25.77 5.02
CA LYS A 173 -1.17 25.52 5.43
C LYS A 173 -1.52 24.05 5.27
N LEU A 174 -2.17 23.47 6.26
CA LEU A 174 -2.61 22.08 6.27
C LEU A 174 -3.87 21.91 5.42
N HIS A 175 -3.82 20.95 4.52
CA HIS A 175 -4.92 20.48 3.68
C HIS A 175 -5.08 18.97 3.86
N HIS A 176 -6.20 18.42 3.37
CA HIS A 176 -6.42 16.97 3.43
C HIS A 176 -7.27 16.47 2.26
N VAL A 177 -7.07 15.19 1.95
CA VAL A 177 -7.94 14.37 1.11
C VAL A 177 -8.66 13.37 2.00
N ASP A 178 -9.98 13.38 1.97
CA ASP A 178 -10.79 12.41 2.70
C ASP A 178 -10.90 11.11 1.92
N ILE A 179 -10.53 10.00 2.56
CA ILE A 179 -10.67 8.66 2.05
C ILE A 179 -11.91 8.07 2.70
N ALA A 180 -13.00 7.99 1.93
CA ALA A 180 -14.29 7.57 2.47
C ALA A 180 -14.28 6.10 2.90
N GLU A 181 -13.58 5.24 2.15
CA GLU A 181 -13.56 3.82 2.43
C GLU A 181 -12.26 3.16 1.93
N MET A 182 -11.68 2.31 2.78
CA MET A 182 -10.60 1.38 2.41
C MET A 182 -11.03 -0.04 2.77
N THR A 183 -10.55 -1.01 2.00
CA THR A 183 -10.82 -2.44 2.18
C THR A 183 -9.51 -3.20 2.23
N ALA A 184 -9.43 -4.19 3.12
CA ALA A 184 -8.28 -5.07 3.23
C ALA A 184 -8.28 -6.13 2.14
N TRP A 185 -7.10 -6.42 1.61
CA TRP A 185 -6.85 -7.52 0.69
C TRP A 185 -5.41 -7.99 0.82
N ARG A 186 -5.20 -9.30 1.01
CA ARG A 186 -3.85 -9.89 1.14
C ARG A 186 -2.96 -9.15 2.15
N GLY A 187 -3.48 -8.90 3.34
CA GLY A 187 -2.74 -8.26 4.42
C GLY A 187 -2.44 -6.77 4.23
N ALA A 188 -3.06 -6.08 3.26
CA ALA A 188 -2.85 -4.67 3.00
C ALA A 188 -4.16 -3.89 2.84
N TRP A 189 -4.12 -2.58 3.14
CA TRP A 189 -5.24 -1.66 2.95
C TRP A 189 -5.21 -1.03 1.57
N TYR A 190 -6.37 -0.98 0.90
CA TYR A 190 -6.56 -0.37 -0.41
C TYR A 190 -7.76 0.56 -0.43
N ILE A 191 -7.70 1.61 -1.21
CA ILE A 191 -8.79 2.57 -1.37
C ILE A 191 -9.88 1.97 -2.28
N THR A 192 -11.10 1.91 -1.77
CA THR A 192 -12.30 1.59 -2.55
C THR A 192 -13.10 2.82 -2.89
N ARG A 193 -12.98 3.90 -2.11
CA ARG A 193 -13.68 5.17 -2.38
C ARG A 193 -12.97 6.37 -1.77
N LEU A 194 -12.68 7.36 -2.61
CA LEU A 194 -12.34 8.74 -2.21
C LEU A 194 -13.61 9.60 -2.06
N ARG A 195 -13.48 10.72 -1.38
CA ARG A 195 -14.58 11.67 -1.19
C ARG A 195 -14.23 13.07 -1.68
#